data_21c906d3f1f428d9c5e529afea10c7e3
#
_entry.id   21c906d3f1f428d9c5e529afea10c7e3
#
_cell.length_a   1.000
_cell.length_b   1.000
_cell.length_c   1.000
_cell.angle_alpha   90.00
_cell.angle_beta   90.00
_cell.angle_gamma   90.00
#
_symmetry.space_group_name_H-M   'P 1'
#
loop_
_entity.id
_entity.type
_entity.pdbx_description
1 polymer ?
#
loop_
_entity_poly.entity_id
_entity_poly.type
_entity_poly.pdbx_seq_one_letter_code
_entity_poly.pdbx_strand_id
1 'polypeptide(L)'
;MLRTEQDGAMTGHTIAGEHTGQHYSEVLARLSRNAAVQRYLEIGVAHGDIFAGIACRHGIAVDPEFQLRTNVAANKVRVSLFQVMSDLFFEHLNLRRDLGGRLDLAFLDGMHLFEFLLRDFLNTEAICRRDSIIVMHDCLPVAEPMADRDPVQAGIRGRGTPFENWWTGDVWKVVPILTRFRPDLEVMLVDAPPTGLVIVTGLDPASRTLGRNYEAIVEEFSRLPNTAEEIAQVYAEHPLVPTEEALRRLGGRSYANCAGWLRRLTG
;
A
#
# COMPACT_ATOMS: atom_id res chain seq x y z
N MET A 1 -14.22 45.47 20.87
CA MET A 1 -13.01 44.66 20.91
C MET A 1 -13.40 43.30 21.48
N LEU A 2 -13.82 42.39 20.62
CA LEU A 2 -14.11 40.99 20.96
C LEU A 2 -13.22 40.19 20.02
N ARG A 3 -12.11 39.64 20.52
CA ARG A 3 -11.30 38.63 19.83
C ARG A 3 -11.99 37.30 20.05
N THR A 4 -12.31 36.66 18.95
CA THR A 4 -12.95 35.36 18.85
C THR A 4 -12.00 34.28 19.35
N GLU A 5 -12.44 33.57 20.39
CA GLU A 5 -11.95 32.25 20.79
C GLU A 5 -12.45 31.25 19.75
N GLN A 6 -11.66 30.96 18.73
CA GLN A 6 -11.92 29.86 17.76
C GLN A 6 -10.72 28.95 17.51
N ASP A 7 -9.61 29.10 18.26
CA ASP A 7 -8.38 28.29 18.02
C ASP A 7 -8.21 27.09 18.97
N GLY A 8 -9.24 26.70 19.72
CA GLY A 8 -9.11 25.69 20.79
C GLY A 8 -9.55 24.24 20.43
N ALA A 9 -10.18 24.00 19.29
CA ALA A 9 -10.85 22.70 19.03
C ALA A 9 -10.13 21.77 18.03
N MET A 10 -9.02 22.18 17.41
CA MET A 10 -8.35 21.40 16.35
C MET A 10 -7.11 20.60 16.77
N THR A 11 -6.66 20.71 18.01
CA THR A 11 -5.35 20.15 18.42
C THR A 11 -5.38 18.71 18.94
N GLY A 12 -6.55 18.10 19.13
CA GLY A 12 -6.67 16.78 19.76
C GLY A 12 -6.66 15.58 18.82
N HIS A 13 -6.74 15.76 17.49
CA HIS A 13 -6.92 14.66 16.54
C HIS A 13 -5.82 14.53 15.49
N THR A 14 -4.94 15.52 15.33
CA THR A 14 -3.85 15.47 14.36
C THR A 14 -2.65 14.73 14.95
N ILE A 15 -2.16 13.70 14.25
CA ILE A 15 -1.02 12.86 14.65
C ILE A 15 0.28 13.42 14.05
N ALA A 16 0.24 13.73 12.77
CA ALA A 16 1.36 14.23 11.98
C ALA A 16 0.88 15.36 11.06
N GLY A 17 1.81 16.14 10.51
CA GLY A 17 1.48 17.05 9.41
C GLY A 17 1.00 16.28 8.17
N GLU A 18 0.27 16.97 7.28
CA GLU A 18 -0.10 16.38 5.99
C GLU A 18 1.15 15.94 5.22
N HIS A 19 1.02 14.85 4.47
CA HIS A 19 2.08 14.41 3.57
C HIS A 19 2.28 15.45 2.45
N THR A 20 3.54 15.79 2.16
CA THR A 20 3.90 16.92 1.28
C THR A 20 4.66 16.51 0.03
N GLY A 21 5.01 15.24 -0.10
CA GLY A 21 5.74 14.71 -1.25
C GLY A 21 4.89 14.60 -2.52
N GLN A 22 5.34 13.81 -3.47
CA GLN A 22 4.56 13.52 -4.66
C GLN A 22 3.38 12.61 -4.32
N HIS A 23 2.25 12.84 -4.97
CA HIS A 23 1.07 11.99 -4.83
C HIS A 23 1.41 10.51 -5.07
N TYR A 24 0.87 9.61 -4.26
CA TYR A 24 1.20 8.18 -4.30
C TYR A 24 1.05 7.54 -5.68
N SER A 25 0.05 7.96 -6.45
CA SER A 25 -0.16 7.48 -7.82
C SER A 25 1.00 7.81 -8.75
N GLU A 26 1.60 9.00 -8.61
CA GLU A 26 2.78 9.40 -9.39
C GLU A 26 4.02 8.61 -8.98
N VAL A 27 4.18 8.38 -7.67
CA VAL A 27 5.28 7.56 -7.13
C VAL A 27 5.21 6.16 -7.71
N LEU A 28 4.04 5.51 -7.66
CA LEU A 28 3.82 4.18 -8.24
C LEU A 28 4.07 4.12 -9.74
N ALA A 29 3.53 5.10 -10.48
CA ALA A 29 3.72 5.18 -11.93
C ALA A 29 5.20 5.38 -12.30
N ARG A 30 5.94 6.24 -11.58
CA ARG A 30 7.38 6.44 -11.76
C ARG A 30 8.17 5.18 -11.41
N LEU A 31 7.85 4.54 -10.28
CA LEU A 31 8.49 3.31 -9.85
C LEU A 31 8.34 2.20 -10.90
N SER A 32 7.14 2.03 -11.44
CA SER A 32 6.87 1.00 -12.45
C SER A 32 7.70 1.20 -13.73
N ARG A 33 7.85 2.45 -14.17
CA ARG A 33 8.67 2.79 -15.35
C ARG A 33 10.16 2.64 -15.08
N ASN A 34 10.63 3.16 -13.94
CA ASN A 34 12.05 3.14 -13.58
C ASN A 34 12.58 1.72 -13.40
N ALA A 35 11.78 0.85 -12.78
CA ALA A 35 12.12 -0.56 -12.58
C ALA A 35 11.84 -1.44 -13.81
N ALA A 36 11.22 -0.90 -14.87
CA ALA A 36 10.82 -1.66 -16.08
C ALA A 36 10.02 -2.93 -15.72
N VAL A 37 8.98 -2.76 -14.92
CA VAL A 37 8.15 -3.83 -14.34
C VAL A 37 7.57 -4.73 -15.43
N GLN A 38 7.71 -6.04 -15.27
CA GLN A 38 7.15 -7.03 -16.17
C GLN A 38 5.80 -7.54 -15.64
N ARG A 39 5.70 -7.81 -14.33
CA ARG A 39 4.49 -8.34 -13.67
C ARG A 39 4.13 -7.50 -12.47
N TYR A 40 2.95 -6.96 -12.53
CA TYR A 40 2.36 -6.10 -11.52
C TYR A 40 1.08 -6.71 -10.98
N LEU A 41 0.93 -6.72 -9.66
CA LEU A 41 -0.31 -7.09 -8.97
C LEU A 41 -0.86 -5.88 -8.24
N GLU A 42 -2.16 -5.65 -8.35
CA GLU A 42 -2.90 -4.70 -7.52
C GLU A 42 -4.07 -5.40 -6.84
N ILE A 43 -4.16 -5.26 -5.53
CA ILE A 43 -5.28 -5.71 -4.71
C ILE A 43 -6.00 -4.46 -4.21
N GLY A 44 -7.32 -4.39 -4.49
CA GLY A 44 -8.11 -3.17 -4.25
C GLY A 44 -7.98 -2.19 -5.42
N VAL A 45 -8.64 -2.47 -6.53
CA VAL A 45 -8.49 -1.73 -7.79
C VAL A 45 -9.59 -0.67 -7.96
N ALA A 46 -10.78 -0.91 -7.39
CA ALA A 46 -11.94 -0.03 -7.44
C ALA A 46 -12.20 0.57 -8.83
N HIS A 47 -11.88 1.86 -9.03
CA HIS A 47 -12.13 2.58 -10.28
C HIS A 47 -11.04 2.36 -11.35
N GLY A 48 -9.90 1.76 -10.98
CA GLY A 48 -8.82 1.40 -11.90
C GLY A 48 -7.84 2.52 -12.21
N ASP A 49 -7.91 3.66 -11.53
CA ASP A 49 -7.09 4.84 -11.85
C ASP A 49 -5.60 4.58 -11.60
N ILE A 50 -5.26 3.96 -10.47
CA ILE A 50 -3.88 3.59 -10.15
C ILE A 50 -3.39 2.53 -11.12
N PHE A 51 -4.17 1.47 -11.29
CA PHE A 51 -3.84 0.37 -12.18
C PHE A 51 -3.56 0.84 -13.62
N ALA A 52 -4.37 1.76 -14.14
CA ALA A 52 -4.18 2.35 -15.48
C ALA A 52 -2.85 3.10 -15.61
N GLY A 53 -2.41 3.78 -14.55
CA GLY A 53 -1.15 4.56 -14.52
C GLY A 53 0.13 3.71 -14.53
N ILE A 54 0.04 2.43 -14.18
CA ILE A 54 1.20 1.54 -14.05
C ILE A 54 1.66 1.05 -15.43
N ALA A 55 2.95 1.22 -15.73
CA ALA A 55 3.58 0.67 -16.91
C ALA A 55 4.15 -0.73 -16.60
N CYS A 56 3.58 -1.78 -17.21
CA CYS A 56 4.07 -3.14 -17.06
C CYS A 56 3.73 -4.01 -18.28
N ARG A 57 4.36 -5.17 -18.40
CA ARG A 57 4.01 -6.11 -19.46
C ARG A 57 2.69 -6.84 -19.15
N HIS A 58 2.51 -7.28 -17.91
CA HIS A 58 1.31 -7.98 -17.46
C HIS A 58 0.83 -7.36 -16.14
N GLY A 59 -0.32 -6.69 -16.18
CA GLY A 59 -1.03 -6.20 -15.02
C GLY A 59 -2.08 -7.22 -14.56
N ILE A 60 -2.09 -7.50 -13.27
CA ILE A 60 -3.03 -8.40 -12.60
C ILE A 60 -3.80 -7.57 -11.58
N ALA A 61 -5.11 -7.49 -11.76
CA ALA A 61 -6.03 -6.73 -10.91
C ALA A 61 -6.93 -7.70 -10.14
N VAL A 62 -7.01 -7.51 -8.83
CA VAL A 62 -7.86 -8.29 -7.92
C VAL A 62 -8.74 -7.33 -7.14
N ASP A 63 -10.04 -7.49 -7.25
CA ASP A 63 -11.05 -6.68 -6.55
C ASP A 63 -12.35 -7.46 -6.44
N PRO A 64 -13.03 -7.49 -5.29
CA PRO A 64 -14.33 -8.18 -5.18
C PRO A 64 -15.42 -7.51 -6.01
N GLU A 65 -15.28 -6.20 -6.32
CA GLU A 65 -16.29 -5.43 -7.07
C GLU A 65 -15.64 -4.33 -7.91
N PHE A 66 -15.32 -4.61 -9.17
CA PHE A 66 -14.77 -3.62 -10.08
C PHE A 66 -15.79 -2.52 -10.43
N GLN A 67 -15.41 -1.26 -10.24
CA GLN A 67 -16.16 -0.07 -10.65
C GLN A 67 -15.39 0.75 -11.70
N LEU A 68 -14.78 0.06 -12.66
CA LEU A 68 -13.81 0.61 -13.60
C LEU A 68 -14.37 1.83 -14.35
N ARG A 69 -13.59 2.94 -14.34
CA ARG A 69 -13.91 4.20 -15.05
C ARG A 69 -12.81 4.62 -16.01
N THR A 70 -11.70 3.88 -16.04
CA THR A 70 -10.51 4.20 -16.81
C THR A 70 -10.13 3.07 -17.76
N ASN A 71 -9.25 3.34 -18.72
CA ASN A 71 -8.67 2.29 -19.56
C ASN A 71 -7.60 1.52 -18.79
N VAL A 72 -7.98 0.48 -18.08
CA VAL A 72 -7.09 -0.38 -17.30
C VAL A 72 -6.04 -1.10 -18.14
N ALA A 73 -6.20 -1.19 -19.47
CA ALA A 73 -5.20 -1.76 -20.37
C ALA A 73 -4.13 -0.75 -20.79
N ALA A 74 -4.28 0.54 -20.44
CA ALA A 74 -3.28 1.55 -20.74
C ALA A 74 -1.91 1.13 -20.17
N ASN A 75 -0.84 1.39 -20.93
CA ASN A 75 0.55 1.10 -20.54
C ASN A 75 0.87 -0.40 -20.29
N LYS A 76 0.03 -1.33 -20.80
CA LYS A 76 0.18 -2.77 -20.58
C LYS A 76 0.05 -3.56 -21.87
N VAL A 77 0.73 -4.71 -21.92
CA VAL A 77 0.60 -5.67 -23.04
C VAL A 77 -0.52 -6.68 -22.74
N ARG A 78 -0.65 -7.06 -21.49
CA ARG A 78 -1.67 -8.03 -21.00
C ARG A 78 -2.28 -7.52 -19.71
N VAL A 79 -3.58 -7.74 -19.55
CA VAL A 79 -4.33 -7.50 -18.32
C VAL A 79 -5.10 -8.77 -17.95
N SER A 80 -5.08 -9.13 -16.69
CA SER A 80 -5.93 -10.15 -16.08
C SER A 80 -6.72 -9.52 -14.95
N LEU A 81 -8.04 -9.63 -15.00
CA LEU A 81 -8.96 -9.13 -13.98
C LEU A 81 -9.56 -10.31 -13.23
N PHE A 82 -9.47 -10.31 -11.92
CA PHE A 82 -10.04 -11.30 -11.03
C PHE A 82 -11.04 -10.63 -10.11
N GLN A 83 -12.33 -10.76 -10.41
CA GLN A 83 -13.40 -10.21 -9.56
C GLN A 83 -13.67 -11.21 -8.43
N VAL A 84 -12.86 -11.12 -7.39
CA VAL A 84 -12.85 -12.04 -6.26
C VAL A 84 -12.12 -11.40 -5.08
N MET A 85 -12.44 -11.85 -3.86
CA MET A 85 -11.66 -11.46 -2.67
C MET A 85 -10.23 -11.97 -2.77
N SER A 86 -9.26 -11.22 -2.25
CA SER A 86 -7.83 -11.55 -2.32
C SER A 86 -7.51 -12.93 -1.72
N ASP A 87 -8.14 -13.31 -0.62
CA ASP A 87 -7.95 -14.63 -0.01
C ASP A 87 -8.27 -15.76 -1.01
N LEU A 88 -9.42 -15.68 -1.69
CA LEU A 88 -9.83 -16.67 -2.71
C LEU A 88 -8.94 -16.62 -3.96
N PHE A 89 -8.49 -15.43 -4.34
CA PHE A 89 -7.51 -15.29 -5.43
C PHE A 89 -6.23 -16.08 -5.12
N PHE A 90 -5.65 -15.89 -3.94
CA PHE A 90 -4.43 -16.60 -3.55
C PHE A 90 -4.64 -18.10 -3.35
N GLU A 91 -5.79 -18.53 -2.82
CA GLU A 91 -6.14 -19.94 -2.65
C GLU A 91 -6.18 -20.70 -4.00
N HIS A 92 -6.71 -20.06 -5.05
CA HIS A 92 -6.89 -20.67 -6.37
C HIS A 92 -5.83 -20.30 -7.40
N LEU A 93 -4.84 -19.47 -7.00
CA LEU A 93 -3.81 -18.96 -7.88
C LEU A 93 -2.92 -20.10 -8.42
N ASN A 94 -2.81 -20.14 -9.73
CA ASN A 94 -1.75 -20.88 -10.40
C ASN A 94 -0.71 -19.92 -10.95
N LEU A 95 0.44 -19.83 -10.29
CA LEU A 95 1.49 -18.87 -10.60
C LEU A 95 1.91 -18.86 -12.07
N ARG A 96 2.01 -20.04 -12.70
CA ARG A 96 2.43 -20.16 -14.09
C ARG A 96 1.33 -19.76 -15.06
N ARG A 97 0.10 -20.23 -14.83
CA ARG A 97 -1.06 -19.95 -15.70
C ARG A 97 -1.48 -18.48 -15.61
N ASP A 98 -1.64 -17.98 -14.38
CA ASP A 98 -2.30 -16.71 -14.14
C ASP A 98 -1.34 -15.54 -14.19
N LEU A 99 -0.13 -15.70 -13.66
CA LEU A 99 0.89 -14.64 -13.64
C LEU A 99 1.97 -14.83 -14.71
N GLY A 100 2.21 -16.03 -15.18
CA GLY A 100 3.31 -16.35 -16.10
C GLY A 100 4.69 -16.25 -15.44
N GLY A 101 4.76 -16.20 -14.12
CA GLY A 101 5.98 -16.14 -13.33
C GLY A 101 5.82 -15.29 -12.07
N ARG A 102 6.92 -15.05 -11.36
CA ARG A 102 6.93 -14.28 -10.12
C ARG A 102 6.70 -12.79 -10.36
N LEU A 103 6.10 -12.10 -9.39
CA LEU A 103 5.85 -10.67 -9.44
C LEU A 103 7.14 -9.85 -9.36
N ASP A 104 7.10 -8.64 -9.86
CA ASP A 104 8.14 -7.62 -9.76
C ASP A 104 7.72 -6.49 -8.81
N LEU A 105 6.47 -6.07 -8.92
CA LEU A 105 5.86 -5.01 -8.13
C LEU A 105 4.46 -5.43 -7.74
N ALA A 106 4.09 -5.17 -6.49
CA ALA A 106 2.72 -5.29 -6.01
C ALA A 106 2.30 -4.02 -5.29
N PHE A 107 1.01 -3.67 -5.42
CA PHE A 107 0.35 -2.62 -4.66
C PHE A 107 -0.85 -3.21 -3.92
N LEU A 108 -0.89 -2.99 -2.61
CA LEU A 108 -1.89 -3.53 -1.70
C LEU A 108 -2.69 -2.37 -1.11
N ASP A 109 -3.92 -2.25 -1.55
CA ASP A 109 -4.87 -1.18 -1.19
C ASP A 109 -6.29 -1.75 -1.11
N GLY A 110 -6.42 -2.92 -0.51
CA GLY A 110 -7.67 -3.67 -0.42
C GLY A 110 -8.52 -3.26 0.77
N MET A 111 -8.83 -4.23 1.65
CA MET A 111 -9.59 -3.95 2.87
C MET A 111 -8.70 -3.24 3.89
N HIS A 112 -9.18 -2.12 4.44
CA HIS A 112 -8.43 -1.29 5.38
C HIS A 112 -8.48 -1.83 6.82
N LEU A 113 -8.27 -3.14 6.97
CA LEU A 113 -8.10 -3.82 8.24
C LEU A 113 -6.76 -4.55 8.26
N PHE A 114 -5.98 -4.37 9.33
CA PHE A 114 -4.58 -4.81 9.37
C PHE A 114 -4.42 -6.33 9.16
N GLU A 115 -5.32 -7.15 9.66
CA GLU A 115 -5.27 -8.60 9.50
C GLU A 115 -5.45 -9.03 8.04
N PHE A 116 -6.25 -8.31 7.25
CA PHE A 116 -6.41 -8.57 5.82
C PHE A 116 -5.17 -8.11 5.05
N LEU A 117 -4.68 -6.88 5.30
CA LEU A 117 -3.47 -6.39 4.66
C LEU A 117 -2.25 -7.28 4.99
N LEU A 118 -2.16 -7.79 6.22
CA LEU A 118 -1.11 -8.72 6.61
C LEU A 118 -1.18 -10.03 5.83
N ARG A 119 -2.39 -10.58 5.57
CA ARG A 119 -2.57 -11.77 4.71
C ARG A 119 -2.22 -11.47 3.26
N ASP A 120 -2.66 -10.33 2.76
CA ASP A 120 -2.32 -9.90 1.39
C ASP A 120 -0.81 -9.76 1.24
N PHE A 121 -0.11 -9.18 2.24
CA PHE A 121 1.34 -9.06 2.24
C PHE A 121 2.03 -10.44 2.22
N LEU A 122 1.71 -11.34 3.15
CA LEU A 122 2.39 -12.63 3.25
C LEU A 122 2.14 -13.52 2.02
N ASN A 123 0.93 -13.49 1.46
CA ASN A 123 0.59 -14.23 0.25
C ASN A 123 1.28 -13.64 -0.99
N THR A 124 1.34 -12.31 -1.08
CA THR A 124 2.06 -11.60 -2.14
C THR A 124 3.55 -11.87 -2.07
N GLU A 125 4.17 -11.80 -0.89
CA GLU A 125 5.59 -12.10 -0.71
C GLU A 125 5.95 -13.49 -1.23
N ALA A 126 5.10 -14.50 -0.97
CA ALA A 126 5.33 -15.88 -1.41
C ALA A 126 5.42 -16.03 -2.94
N ILE A 127 4.82 -15.13 -3.70
CA ILE A 127 4.82 -15.14 -5.18
C ILE A 127 5.76 -14.09 -5.80
N CYS A 128 6.44 -13.31 -4.97
CA CYS A 128 7.46 -12.35 -5.38
C CYS A 128 8.83 -13.01 -5.64
N ARG A 129 9.75 -12.25 -6.19
CA ARG A 129 11.20 -12.52 -6.16
C ARG A 129 11.81 -11.82 -4.97
N ARG A 130 13.07 -12.14 -4.63
CA ARG A 130 13.79 -11.48 -3.53
C ARG A 130 14.02 -9.99 -3.76
N ASP A 131 14.13 -9.58 -5.03
CA ASP A 131 14.37 -8.21 -5.46
C ASP A 131 13.08 -7.44 -5.81
N SER A 132 11.91 -8.06 -5.66
CA SER A 132 10.62 -7.43 -5.88
C SER A 132 10.31 -6.35 -4.85
N ILE A 133 9.31 -5.54 -5.14
CA ILE A 133 8.85 -4.44 -4.29
C ILE A 133 7.37 -4.68 -3.98
N ILE A 134 7.01 -4.59 -2.70
CA ILE A 134 5.61 -4.51 -2.25
C ILE A 134 5.38 -3.11 -1.72
N VAL A 135 4.31 -2.47 -2.18
CA VAL A 135 3.87 -1.15 -1.73
C VAL A 135 2.50 -1.30 -1.08
N MET A 136 2.31 -0.71 0.10
CA MET A 136 1.06 -0.70 0.84
C MET A 136 0.57 0.74 1.02
N HIS A 137 -0.72 0.95 0.91
CA HIS A 137 -1.38 2.23 1.08
C HIS A 137 -2.06 2.37 2.45
N ASP A 138 -2.46 3.58 2.79
CA ASP A 138 -3.22 3.94 4.00
C ASP A 138 -2.55 3.59 5.34
N CYS A 139 -1.29 3.19 5.33
CA CYS A 139 -0.58 2.79 6.54
C CYS A 139 -0.05 3.96 7.38
N LEU A 140 -0.23 5.20 6.94
CA LEU A 140 0.31 6.40 7.57
C LEU A 140 -0.78 7.45 7.80
N PRO A 141 -1.77 7.19 8.67
CA PRO A 141 -2.84 8.14 8.96
C PRO A 141 -2.30 9.40 9.62
N VAL A 142 -2.74 10.57 9.17
CA VAL A 142 -2.32 11.87 9.71
C VAL A 142 -3.25 12.38 10.82
N ALA A 143 -4.40 11.74 11.00
CA ALA A 143 -5.35 12.04 12.06
C ALA A 143 -6.00 10.77 12.63
N GLU A 144 -6.20 10.73 13.93
CA GLU A 144 -6.75 9.56 14.64
C GLU A 144 -8.09 9.04 14.09
N PRO A 145 -9.08 9.89 13.73
CA PRO A 145 -10.35 9.40 13.21
C PRO A 145 -10.23 8.52 11.96
N MET A 146 -9.21 8.75 11.12
CA MET A 146 -8.99 7.93 9.91
C MET A 146 -8.70 6.48 10.23
N ALA A 147 -8.06 6.21 11.39
CA ALA A 147 -7.62 4.89 11.81
C ALA A 147 -8.75 4.05 12.45
N ASP A 148 -9.98 4.55 12.47
CA ASP A 148 -11.10 3.77 12.97
C ASP A 148 -11.36 2.56 12.05
N ARG A 149 -11.66 1.40 12.64
CA ARG A 149 -11.94 0.18 11.89
C ARG A 149 -13.27 0.24 11.12
N ASP A 150 -14.20 1.06 11.61
CA ASP A 150 -15.50 1.29 10.97
C ASP A 150 -15.47 2.60 10.18
N PRO A 151 -15.62 2.58 8.83
CA PRO A 151 -15.62 3.78 8.01
C PRO A 151 -16.71 4.77 8.39
N VAL A 152 -17.85 4.30 8.90
CA VAL A 152 -18.93 5.17 9.37
C VAL A 152 -18.51 5.93 10.62
N GLN A 153 -17.85 5.26 11.57
CA GLN A 153 -17.31 5.91 12.77
C GLN A 153 -16.17 6.86 12.44
N ALA A 154 -15.29 6.49 11.51
CA ALA A 154 -14.25 7.39 10.99
C ALA A 154 -14.85 8.69 10.46
N GLY A 155 -15.89 8.60 9.61
CA GLY A 155 -16.60 9.76 9.07
C GLY A 155 -17.30 10.60 10.15
N ILE A 156 -17.92 9.97 11.15
CA ILE A 156 -18.57 10.68 12.27
C ILE A 156 -17.54 11.44 13.10
N ARG A 157 -16.42 10.79 13.47
CA ARG A 157 -15.36 11.38 14.30
C ARG A 157 -14.55 12.43 13.55
N GLY A 158 -14.40 12.29 12.22
CA GLY A 158 -13.69 13.23 11.35
C GLY A 158 -14.52 14.46 10.95
N ARG A 159 -15.82 14.51 11.29
CA ARG A 159 -16.73 15.57 10.84
C ARG A 159 -16.24 16.97 11.27
N GLY A 160 -16.25 17.89 10.29
CA GLY A 160 -15.83 19.28 10.49
C GLY A 160 -14.32 19.46 10.56
N THR A 161 -13.53 18.42 10.31
CA THR A 161 -12.07 18.51 10.11
C THR A 161 -11.74 18.50 8.61
N PRO A 162 -10.51 18.89 8.20
CA PRO A 162 -10.05 18.75 6.82
C PRO A 162 -10.06 17.30 6.31
N PHE A 163 -10.12 16.34 7.22
CA PHE A 163 -10.04 14.90 6.96
C PHE A 163 -11.39 14.20 7.03
N GLU A 164 -12.50 14.96 6.97
CA GLU A 164 -13.84 14.38 6.89
C GLU A 164 -13.95 13.43 5.70
N ASN A 165 -14.46 12.23 5.94
CA ASN A 165 -14.58 11.13 4.98
C ASN A 165 -13.24 10.46 4.55
N TRP A 166 -12.12 10.80 5.17
CA TRP A 166 -10.89 10.03 4.99
C TRP A 166 -10.91 8.82 5.91
N TRP A 167 -10.57 7.66 5.35
CA TRP A 167 -10.57 6.41 6.10
C TRP A 167 -9.40 5.53 5.67
N THR A 168 -8.54 5.23 6.61
CA THR A 168 -7.38 4.35 6.46
C THR A 168 -7.60 3.01 7.15
N GLY A 169 -8.59 2.93 8.04
CA GLY A 169 -8.70 1.79 8.95
C GLY A 169 -7.45 1.64 9.82
N ASP A 170 -7.26 0.48 10.38
CA ASP A 170 -6.14 0.21 11.29
C ASP A 170 -4.93 -0.46 10.63
N VAL A 171 -4.76 -0.31 9.30
CA VAL A 171 -3.66 -0.93 8.55
C VAL A 171 -2.27 -0.40 8.91
N TRP A 172 -2.18 0.75 9.60
CA TRP A 172 -0.93 1.26 10.17
C TRP A 172 -0.21 0.26 11.06
N LYS A 173 -0.95 -0.66 11.70
CA LYS A 173 -0.43 -1.73 12.56
C LYS A 173 0.49 -2.72 11.82
N VAL A 174 0.40 -2.78 10.50
CA VAL A 174 1.27 -3.64 9.69
C VAL A 174 2.73 -3.17 9.78
N VAL A 175 2.99 -1.88 9.99
CA VAL A 175 4.36 -1.36 10.14
C VAL A 175 5.06 -1.98 11.36
N PRO A 176 4.58 -1.82 12.61
CA PRO A 176 5.23 -2.44 13.77
C PRO A 176 5.20 -3.98 13.73
N ILE A 177 4.21 -4.60 13.07
CA ILE A 177 4.22 -6.05 12.84
C ILE A 177 5.41 -6.45 11.98
N LEU A 178 5.60 -5.83 10.83
CA LEU A 178 6.68 -6.18 9.91
C LEU A 178 8.04 -5.92 10.54
N THR A 179 8.25 -4.78 11.17
CA THR A 179 9.54 -4.43 11.76
C THR A 179 9.93 -5.35 12.93
N ARG A 180 8.94 -5.81 13.70
CA ARG A 180 9.19 -6.73 14.82
C ARG A 180 9.37 -8.19 14.39
N PHE A 181 8.50 -8.70 13.54
CA PHE A 181 8.50 -10.14 13.18
C PHE A 181 9.34 -10.45 11.95
N ARG A 182 9.71 -9.44 11.15
CA ARG A 182 10.51 -9.56 9.93
C ARG A 182 11.59 -8.50 9.87
N PRO A 183 12.53 -8.48 10.84
CA PRO A 183 13.63 -7.52 10.87
C PRO A 183 14.61 -7.68 9.69
N ASP A 184 14.45 -8.71 8.88
CA ASP A 184 15.15 -8.96 7.62
C ASP A 184 14.62 -8.11 6.46
N LEU A 185 13.40 -7.56 6.58
CA LEU A 185 12.81 -6.67 5.58
C LEU A 185 13.32 -5.24 5.72
N GLU A 186 13.45 -4.57 4.60
CA GLU A 186 13.63 -3.12 4.56
C GLU A 186 12.25 -2.46 4.41
N VAL A 187 11.75 -1.86 5.48
CA VAL A 187 10.45 -1.17 5.54
C VAL A 187 10.71 0.33 5.48
N MET A 188 10.17 1.00 4.47
CA MET A 188 10.36 2.43 4.22
C MET A 188 9.02 3.14 4.25
N LEU A 189 8.84 4.10 5.16
CA LEU A 189 7.68 4.99 5.22
C LEU A 189 7.94 6.18 4.32
N VAL A 190 7.09 6.39 3.32
CA VAL A 190 7.31 7.40 2.28
C VAL A 190 6.28 8.52 2.38
N ASP A 191 6.77 9.75 2.35
CA ASP A 191 5.98 10.99 2.39
C ASP A 191 5.24 11.20 1.07
N ALA A 192 4.18 10.43 0.84
CA ALA A 192 3.36 10.46 -0.38
C ALA A 192 1.89 10.71 -0.02
N PRO A 193 1.34 11.91 -0.28
CA PRO A 193 -0.06 12.19 0.00
C PRO A 193 -1.02 11.25 -0.75
N PRO A 194 -2.22 10.98 -0.16
CA PRO A 194 -2.79 11.60 1.05
C PRO A 194 -2.36 10.95 2.37
N THR A 195 -2.11 9.65 2.42
CA THR A 195 -1.96 8.82 3.63
C THR A 195 -0.65 8.04 3.65
N GLY A 196 0.34 8.53 2.90
CA GLY A 196 1.65 7.93 2.78
C GLY A 196 1.68 6.62 2.00
N LEU A 197 2.89 6.10 1.80
CA LEU A 197 3.13 4.76 1.30
C LEU A 197 4.09 4.03 2.22
N VAL A 198 3.87 2.74 2.42
CA VAL A 198 4.86 1.84 3.01
C VAL A 198 5.43 0.96 1.90
N ILE A 199 6.74 1.11 1.64
CA ILE A 199 7.45 0.34 0.62
C ILE A 199 8.32 -0.70 1.30
N VAL A 200 8.15 -1.96 0.92
CA VAL A 200 8.87 -3.09 1.50
C VAL A 200 9.74 -3.75 0.45
N THR A 201 11.02 -3.94 0.79
CA THR A 201 12.02 -4.67 -0.01
C THR A 201 12.81 -5.66 0.86
N GLY A 202 13.76 -6.38 0.27
CA GLY A 202 14.47 -7.43 0.99
C GLY A 202 13.62 -8.68 1.20
N LEU A 203 12.67 -8.94 0.30
CA LEU A 203 11.69 -10.02 0.43
C LEU A 203 12.33 -11.41 0.49
N ASP A 204 11.73 -12.30 1.28
CA ASP A 204 12.05 -13.73 1.26
C ASP A 204 10.79 -14.56 0.94
N PRO A 205 10.56 -14.92 -0.32
CA PRO A 205 9.39 -15.73 -0.73
C PRO A 205 9.30 -17.10 -0.05
N ALA A 206 10.36 -17.55 0.61
CA ALA A 206 10.37 -18.80 1.36
C ALA A 206 10.05 -18.59 2.85
N SER A 207 9.99 -17.33 3.32
CA SER A 207 9.65 -17.02 4.70
C SER A 207 8.29 -17.61 5.09
N ARG A 208 8.21 -18.13 6.31
CA ARG A 208 6.97 -18.62 6.91
C ARG A 208 6.72 -17.97 8.27
N THR A 209 7.52 -16.96 8.62
CA THR A 209 7.50 -16.36 9.97
C THR A 209 6.15 -15.72 10.26
N LEU A 210 5.65 -14.87 9.37
CA LEU A 210 4.34 -14.23 9.56
C LEU A 210 3.20 -15.25 9.55
N GLY A 211 3.20 -16.19 8.60
CA GLY A 211 2.16 -17.21 8.51
C GLY A 211 2.09 -18.13 9.72
N ARG A 212 3.24 -18.52 10.30
CA ARG A 212 3.28 -19.37 11.52
C ARG A 212 2.80 -18.65 12.76
N ASN A 213 2.94 -17.34 12.82
CA ASN A 213 2.58 -16.51 13.97
C ASN A 213 1.30 -15.71 13.72
N TYR A 214 0.61 -15.93 12.61
CA TYR A 214 -0.49 -15.08 12.16
C TYR A 214 -1.58 -14.88 13.22
N GLU A 215 -2.10 -15.98 13.78
CA GLU A 215 -3.18 -15.92 14.79
C GLU A 215 -2.73 -15.18 16.05
N ALA A 216 -1.51 -15.44 16.52
CA ALA A 216 -0.96 -14.76 17.70
C ALA A 216 -0.72 -13.26 17.44
N ILE A 217 -0.25 -12.91 16.23
CA ILE A 217 -0.09 -11.50 15.79
C ILE A 217 -1.46 -10.81 15.77
N VAL A 218 -2.45 -11.44 15.15
CA VAL A 218 -3.79 -10.86 15.05
C VAL A 218 -4.40 -10.68 16.45
N GLU A 219 -4.26 -11.67 17.34
CA GLU A 219 -4.75 -11.57 18.70
C GLU A 219 -4.09 -10.42 19.48
N GLU A 220 -2.76 -10.29 19.37
CA GLU A 220 -2.00 -9.24 20.05
C GLU A 220 -2.37 -7.85 19.52
N PHE A 221 -2.30 -7.65 18.20
CA PHE A 221 -2.48 -6.35 17.58
C PHE A 221 -3.95 -5.90 17.47
N SER A 222 -4.91 -6.82 17.60
CA SER A 222 -6.32 -6.46 17.78
C SER A 222 -6.59 -5.72 19.08
N ARG A 223 -5.75 -5.93 20.11
CA ARG A 223 -5.85 -5.25 21.40
C ARG A 223 -5.14 -3.89 21.42
N LEU A 224 -4.27 -3.64 20.45
CA LEU A 224 -3.58 -2.36 20.32
C LEU A 224 -4.59 -1.29 19.91
N PRO A 225 -4.79 -0.21 20.70
CA PRO A 225 -5.79 0.79 20.39
C PRO A 225 -5.35 1.66 19.20
N ASN A 226 -6.32 2.21 18.47
CA ASN A 226 -6.08 3.13 17.36
C ASN A 226 -6.07 4.59 17.86
N THR A 227 -5.17 4.90 18.81
CA THR A 227 -5.04 6.24 19.37
C THR A 227 -3.95 7.05 18.67
N ALA A 228 -4.04 8.36 18.81
CA ALA A 228 -3.04 9.28 18.27
C ALA A 228 -1.64 8.96 18.80
N GLU A 229 -1.52 8.58 20.08
CA GLU A 229 -0.25 8.27 20.74
C GLU A 229 0.43 7.04 20.12
N GLU A 230 -0.34 5.96 19.93
CA GLU A 230 0.19 4.71 19.35
C GLU A 230 0.64 4.92 17.90
N ILE A 231 -0.14 5.65 17.11
CA ILE A 231 0.21 5.95 15.73
C ILE A 231 1.42 6.90 15.66
N ALA A 232 1.48 7.91 16.54
CA ALA A 232 2.62 8.83 16.61
C ALA A 232 3.93 8.12 16.96
N GLN A 233 3.87 7.03 17.73
CA GLN A 233 5.05 6.21 18.01
C GLN A 233 5.62 5.58 16.74
N VAL A 234 4.78 5.12 15.81
CA VAL A 234 5.24 4.58 14.52
C VAL A 234 6.04 5.64 13.74
N TYR A 235 5.54 6.88 13.70
CA TYR A 235 6.26 7.98 13.05
C TYR A 235 7.58 8.34 13.76
N ALA A 236 7.62 8.23 15.09
CA ALA A 236 8.82 8.51 15.86
C ALA A 236 9.92 7.45 15.66
N GLU A 237 9.52 6.19 15.54
CA GLU A 237 10.43 5.06 15.32
C GLU A 237 10.90 4.93 13.87
N HIS A 238 10.08 5.39 12.92
CA HIS A 238 10.31 5.25 11.48
C HIS A 238 10.16 6.61 10.77
N PRO A 239 11.24 7.39 10.62
CA PRO A 239 11.19 8.68 9.94
C PRO A 239 10.68 8.56 8.49
N LEU A 240 9.83 9.50 8.09
CA LEU A 240 9.36 9.60 6.72
C LEU A 240 10.51 9.86 5.75
N VAL A 241 10.52 9.13 4.65
CA VAL A 241 11.45 9.30 3.55
C VAL A 241 10.78 10.15 2.46
N PRO A 242 11.39 11.24 2.00
CA PRO A 242 10.88 12.01 0.87
C PRO A 242 10.71 11.13 -0.38
N THR A 243 9.66 11.38 -1.17
CA THR A 243 9.34 10.57 -2.36
C THR A 243 10.50 10.47 -3.36
N GLU A 244 11.23 11.55 -3.63
CA GLU A 244 12.39 11.54 -4.53
C GLU A 244 13.53 10.67 -4.00
N GLU A 245 13.76 10.69 -2.70
CA GLU A 245 14.77 9.85 -2.06
C GLU A 245 14.38 8.37 -2.12
N ALA A 246 13.11 8.05 -1.86
CA ALA A 246 12.60 6.69 -1.99
C ALA A 246 12.78 6.17 -3.43
N LEU A 247 12.37 6.95 -4.43
CA LEU A 247 12.55 6.59 -5.83
C LEU A 247 14.03 6.44 -6.23
N ARG A 248 14.91 7.27 -5.69
CA ARG A 248 16.36 7.16 -5.92
C ARG A 248 16.94 5.88 -5.33
N ARG A 249 16.57 5.50 -4.10
CA ARG A 249 17.00 4.25 -3.44
C ARG A 249 16.53 3.02 -4.22
N LEU A 250 15.35 3.09 -4.84
CA LEU A 250 14.76 2.00 -5.61
C LEU A 250 15.19 1.99 -7.08
N GLY A 251 15.74 3.10 -7.60
CA GLY A 251 16.01 3.33 -9.02
C GLY A 251 17.13 2.48 -9.64
N GLY A 252 17.91 1.74 -8.84
CA GLY A 252 18.89 0.76 -9.32
C GLY A 252 18.31 -0.60 -9.73
N ARG A 253 17.02 -0.84 -9.49
CA ARG A 253 16.33 -2.09 -9.80
C ARG A 253 15.84 -2.06 -11.24
N SER A 254 16.06 -3.14 -11.99
CA SER A 254 15.52 -3.29 -13.34
C SER A 254 15.10 -4.73 -13.57
N TYR A 255 13.84 -4.91 -13.90
CA TYR A 255 13.23 -6.22 -14.20
C TYR A 255 13.19 -6.55 -15.70
N ALA A 256 13.70 -5.64 -16.53
CA ALA A 256 13.73 -5.83 -17.98
C ALA A 256 14.83 -6.82 -18.39
N ASN A 257 14.44 -8.01 -18.82
CA ASN A 257 15.34 -8.86 -19.60
C ASN A 257 15.42 -8.47 -21.08
N CYS A 258 14.68 -7.47 -21.55
CA CYS A 258 14.68 -6.94 -22.91
C CYS A 258 14.23 -5.48 -22.93
N ALA A 259 15.15 -4.58 -23.18
CA ALA A 259 14.92 -3.12 -23.29
C ALA A 259 14.04 -2.69 -24.50
N GLY A 260 13.40 -3.62 -25.19
CA GLY A 260 12.75 -3.32 -26.49
C GLY A 260 11.25 -3.01 -26.45
N TRP A 261 10.52 -3.36 -25.40
CA TRP A 261 9.05 -3.24 -25.42
C TRP A 261 8.53 -1.89 -24.89
N LEU A 262 9.21 -1.29 -23.91
CA LEU A 262 8.83 0.04 -23.39
C LEU A 262 8.91 1.14 -24.47
N ARG A 263 9.86 1.05 -25.39
CA ARG A 263 9.98 2.01 -26.51
C ARG A 263 8.81 1.99 -27.49
N ARG A 264 7.99 0.93 -27.49
CA ARG A 264 6.81 0.80 -28.37
C ARG A 264 5.53 1.37 -27.76
N LEU A 265 5.53 1.70 -26.46
CA LEU A 265 4.37 2.28 -25.77
C LEU A 265 4.43 3.81 -25.70
N THR A 266 5.58 4.41 -26.00
CA THR A 266 5.82 5.86 -25.93
C THR A 266 6.00 6.52 -27.31
N GLY A 267 5.74 5.79 -28.40
CA GLY A 267 5.81 6.27 -29.79
C GLY A 267 4.44 6.63 -30.35
#